data_d6f071aa2d14b426c51d2bcf12a077bd
#
_entry.id   d6f071aa2d14b426c51d2bcf12a077bd
#
_cell.length_a   1.000
_cell.length_b   1.000
_cell.length_c   1.000
_cell.angle_alpha   90.00
_cell.angle_beta   90.00
_cell.angle_gamma   90.00
#
_symmetry.space_group_name_H-M   'P 1'
#
loop_
_entity.id
_entity.type
_entity.pdbx_description
1 polymer ?
#
loop_
_entity_poly.entity_id
_entity_poly.type
_entity_poly.pdbx_seq_one_letter_code
_entity_poly.pdbx_strand_id
1 'polypeptide(L)'
;MSPTTIEQLKAAGLTRLWLGLGEGWEGGLWHPETVRQGVAAGYLVAPYDSYETALTITENPDWTTAHLGSRANQECAVVLETGTFKSGFQQSGHYTDPRCVRPLLEARIRAVLGKAGFNSWFLDAYATGMLFDSYRVGATMTQVQNAEGNIDASRWVNETLKLPTGSEDGNATTAQGVLFAHGMQTPVIGWGDSDMSKNPKSPYYLGRWFPDEQPQVFFKPVPLKEPYRTVHFAPQTRLPLYQAVFHGSVITTHHWLFDSLKLSNVRADNELTQLLYNVPPLYHLSAATLKQRLPVIARQDVFFRPLHERLATQAMTGFRWLTEDRQVQQTTFADGTRLVANFDVREREMDGRPLADRSITAFDASGGVTTYQVAVQR
;
A
#
# COMPACT_ATOMS: atom_id res chain seq x y z
N MET A 1 7.85 -6.69 -14.78
CA MET A 1 6.86 -7.79 -14.88
C MET A 1 7.06 -8.50 -16.22
N SER A 2 6.95 -9.83 -16.27
CA SER A 2 7.14 -10.63 -17.48
C SER A 2 5.97 -11.60 -17.69
N PRO A 3 5.76 -12.14 -18.91
CA PRO A 3 4.79 -13.20 -19.16
C PRO A 3 4.96 -14.40 -18.22
N THR A 4 6.20 -14.83 -18.01
CA THR A 4 6.53 -15.92 -17.10
C THR A 4 6.08 -15.63 -15.66
N THR A 5 6.23 -14.39 -15.18
CA THR A 5 5.72 -14.00 -13.87
C THR A 5 4.22 -14.18 -13.76
N ILE A 6 3.46 -13.75 -14.78
CA ILE A 6 1.99 -13.90 -14.78
C ILE A 6 1.61 -15.40 -14.76
N GLU A 7 2.25 -16.23 -15.56
CA GLU A 7 1.98 -17.67 -15.56
C GLU A 7 2.32 -18.33 -14.21
N GLN A 8 3.40 -17.93 -13.54
CA GLN A 8 3.76 -18.44 -12.22
C GLN A 8 2.74 -18.04 -11.14
N LEU A 9 2.25 -16.79 -11.18
CA LEU A 9 1.19 -16.33 -10.27
C LEU A 9 -0.11 -17.12 -10.47
N LYS A 10 -0.52 -17.34 -11.71
CA LYS A 10 -1.68 -18.18 -12.06
C LYS A 10 -1.50 -19.62 -11.60
N ALA A 11 -0.35 -20.22 -11.88
CA ALA A 11 -0.04 -21.59 -11.48
C ALA A 11 -0.03 -21.79 -9.96
N ALA A 12 0.28 -20.73 -9.20
CA ALA A 12 0.18 -20.71 -7.75
C ALA A 12 -1.27 -20.55 -7.21
N GLY A 13 -2.27 -20.44 -8.08
CA GLY A 13 -3.68 -20.28 -7.71
C GLY A 13 -4.07 -18.86 -7.28
N LEU A 14 -3.20 -17.87 -7.51
CA LEU A 14 -3.48 -16.48 -7.21
C LEU A 14 -4.36 -15.89 -8.30
N THR A 15 -5.66 -15.74 -8.03
CA THR A 15 -6.66 -15.34 -9.03
C THR A 15 -7.09 -13.89 -8.95
N ARG A 16 -6.77 -13.19 -7.85
CA ARG A 16 -7.13 -11.81 -7.61
C ARG A 16 -5.93 -11.06 -7.05
N LEU A 17 -5.32 -10.22 -7.85
CA LEU A 17 -4.16 -9.41 -7.46
C LEU A 17 -4.31 -7.99 -8.00
N TRP A 18 -3.80 -7.04 -7.24
CA TRP A 18 -3.40 -5.75 -7.77
C TRP A 18 -1.88 -5.79 -7.99
N LEU A 19 -1.44 -5.55 -9.22
CA LEU A 19 -0.03 -5.57 -9.62
C LEU A 19 0.42 -4.15 -9.96
N GLY A 20 1.16 -3.54 -9.05
CA GLY A 20 1.79 -2.25 -9.27
C GLY A 20 3.14 -2.38 -9.98
N LEU A 21 3.37 -1.59 -11.01
CA LEU A 21 4.69 -1.38 -11.59
C LEU A 21 5.36 -0.24 -10.82
N GLY A 22 6.38 -0.55 -10.02
CA GLY A 22 6.92 0.34 -8.99
C GLY A 22 7.71 1.56 -9.50
N GLU A 23 8.03 1.63 -10.80
CA GLU A 23 8.95 2.65 -11.32
C GLU A 23 8.33 3.53 -12.41
N GLY A 24 7.03 3.42 -12.61
CA GLY A 24 6.33 4.22 -13.60
C GLY A 24 5.59 3.38 -14.62
N TRP A 25 5.33 3.98 -15.77
CA TRP A 25 4.56 3.39 -16.85
C TRP A 25 5.42 2.88 -18.02
N GLU A 26 6.72 3.17 -18.05
CA GLU A 26 7.62 2.84 -19.15
C GLU A 26 7.71 1.32 -19.39
N GLY A 27 7.82 0.53 -18.32
CA GLY A 27 7.85 -0.92 -18.45
C GLY A 27 6.60 -1.51 -19.11
N GLY A 28 5.44 -0.90 -18.85
CA GLY A 28 4.20 -1.25 -19.52
C GLY A 28 4.12 -0.77 -20.98
N LEU A 29 4.77 0.37 -21.29
CA LEU A 29 4.86 0.87 -22.66
C LEU A 29 5.82 0.02 -23.52
N TRP A 30 6.90 -0.49 -22.92
CA TRP A 30 7.84 -1.39 -23.60
C TRP A 30 7.26 -2.80 -23.79
N HIS A 31 6.42 -3.25 -22.86
CA HIS A 31 5.84 -4.60 -22.84
C HIS A 31 4.32 -4.58 -22.65
N PRO A 32 3.57 -3.93 -23.55
CA PRO A 32 2.11 -3.81 -23.42
C PRO A 32 1.39 -5.16 -23.50
N GLU A 33 1.99 -6.16 -24.14
CA GLU A 33 1.47 -7.53 -24.18
C GLU A 33 1.46 -8.16 -22.78
N THR A 34 2.46 -7.88 -21.95
CA THR A 34 2.50 -8.39 -20.56
C THR A 34 1.43 -7.74 -19.70
N VAL A 35 1.16 -6.44 -19.89
CA VAL A 35 0.05 -5.75 -19.22
C VAL A 35 -1.27 -6.40 -19.58
N ARG A 36 -1.53 -6.58 -20.90
CA ARG A 36 -2.76 -7.26 -21.38
C ARG A 36 -2.89 -8.68 -20.85
N GLN A 37 -1.81 -9.42 -20.76
CA GLN A 37 -1.81 -10.78 -20.20
C GLN A 37 -2.18 -10.78 -18.72
N GLY A 38 -1.65 -9.84 -17.91
CA GLY A 38 -2.04 -9.66 -16.50
C GLY A 38 -3.53 -9.32 -16.36
N VAL A 39 -4.03 -8.39 -17.18
CA VAL A 39 -5.45 -8.04 -17.21
C VAL A 39 -6.32 -9.23 -17.60
N ALA A 40 -5.92 -9.99 -18.65
CA ALA A 40 -6.62 -11.20 -19.07
C ALA A 40 -6.59 -12.32 -18.03
N ALA A 41 -5.61 -12.32 -17.14
CA ALA A 41 -5.54 -13.24 -15.99
C ALA A 41 -6.51 -12.86 -14.84
N GLY A 42 -7.21 -11.72 -14.96
CA GLY A 42 -8.15 -11.21 -13.96
C GLY A 42 -7.49 -10.30 -12.91
N TYR A 43 -6.27 -9.82 -13.16
CA TYR A 43 -5.56 -8.92 -12.26
C TYR A 43 -5.85 -7.45 -12.57
N LEU A 44 -5.80 -6.61 -11.56
CA LEU A 44 -5.64 -5.18 -11.73
C LEU A 44 -4.16 -4.89 -11.96
N VAL A 45 -3.82 -4.22 -13.05
CA VAL A 45 -2.44 -3.86 -13.41
C VAL A 45 -2.34 -2.35 -13.53
N ALA A 46 -1.48 -1.74 -12.74
CA ALA A 46 -1.34 -0.29 -12.64
C ALA A 46 0.11 0.15 -12.78
N PRO A 47 0.38 1.30 -13.42
CA PRO A 47 1.64 1.99 -13.28
C PRO A 47 1.64 2.83 -12.01
N TYR A 48 2.84 3.20 -11.54
CA TYR A 48 3.05 4.30 -10.62
C TYR A 48 3.17 5.61 -11.42
N ASP A 49 2.56 6.70 -10.96
CA ASP A 49 2.59 7.98 -11.65
C ASP A 49 2.58 9.15 -10.65
N SER A 50 3.43 10.17 -10.88
CA SER A 50 3.67 11.26 -9.95
C SER A 50 3.34 12.62 -10.55
N TYR A 51 2.69 13.47 -9.76
CA TYR A 51 2.36 14.85 -10.14
C TYR A 51 2.51 15.83 -8.98
N GLU A 52 2.73 15.35 -7.77
CA GLU A 52 2.84 16.21 -6.57
C GLU A 52 4.13 17.03 -6.57
N THR A 53 5.23 16.43 -7.05
CA THR A 53 6.52 17.11 -7.21
C THR A 53 6.87 17.20 -8.69
N ALA A 54 7.16 18.41 -9.19
CA ALA A 54 7.67 18.65 -10.54
C ALA A 54 9.19 18.75 -10.51
N LEU A 55 9.86 17.83 -11.19
CA LEU A 55 11.31 17.79 -11.35
C LEU A 55 11.74 18.24 -12.75
N THR A 56 12.94 18.79 -12.84
CA THR A 56 13.70 18.80 -14.09
C THR A 56 14.47 17.49 -14.24
N ILE A 57 14.85 17.13 -15.46
CA ILE A 57 15.56 15.88 -15.76
C ILE A 57 16.90 15.78 -15.00
N THR A 58 17.54 16.91 -14.71
CA THR A 58 18.84 16.97 -14.03
C THR A 58 18.75 16.83 -12.52
N GLU A 59 17.59 17.07 -11.91
CA GLU A 59 17.44 17.02 -10.45
C GLU A 59 17.31 15.59 -9.92
N ASN A 60 16.62 14.73 -10.62
CA ASN A 60 16.52 13.31 -10.32
C ASN A 60 16.21 12.55 -11.61
N PRO A 61 17.21 12.07 -12.35
CA PRO A 61 17.02 11.45 -13.65
C PRO A 61 16.24 10.12 -13.59
N ASP A 62 16.26 9.46 -12.43
CA ASP A 62 15.63 8.14 -12.26
C ASP A 62 14.13 8.23 -11.93
N TRP A 63 13.65 9.39 -11.46
CA TRP A 63 12.22 9.57 -11.15
C TRP A 63 11.46 10.18 -12.34
N THR A 64 11.36 9.42 -13.41
CA THR A 64 10.84 9.88 -14.71
C THR A 64 9.40 10.37 -14.67
N THR A 65 8.55 9.76 -13.83
CA THR A 65 7.15 10.18 -13.70
C THR A 65 6.98 11.57 -13.10
N ALA A 66 7.94 12.06 -12.33
CA ALA A 66 7.95 13.42 -11.80
C ALA A 66 8.54 14.47 -12.76
N HIS A 67 9.06 14.06 -13.93
CA HIS A 67 9.51 14.98 -14.98
C HIS A 67 8.31 15.59 -15.72
N LEU A 68 7.72 16.63 -15.12
CA LEU A 68 6.49 17.27 -15.62
C LEU A 68 6.78 18.42 -16.61
N GLY A 69 8.05 18.69 -16.89
CA GLY A 69 8.50 19.76 -17.76
C GLY A 69 8.61 21.12 -17.05
N SER A 70 9.32 22.05 -17.70
CA SER A 70 9.63 23.37 -17.12
C SER A 70 8.38 24.18 -16.77
N ARG A 71 7.34 24.08 -17.58
CA ARG A 71 6.07 24.76 -17.31
C ARG A 71 5.46 24.34 -15.97
N ALA A 72 5.32 23.04 -15.72
CA ALA A 72 4.78 22.55 -14.46
C ALA A 72 5.69 22.89 -13.27
N ASN A 73 6.99 22.79 -13.47
CA ASN A 73 7.99 23.11 -12.43
C ASN A 73 7.97 24.60 -12.03
N GLN A 74 7.63 25.52 -12.92
CA GLN A 74 7.62 26.97 -12.67
C GLN A 74 6.22 27.52 -12.45
N GLU A 75 5.28 27.26 -13.39
CA GLU A 75 3.95 27.89 -13.35
C GLU A 75 3.02 27.21 -12.35
N CYS A 76 3.16 25.89 -12.11
CA CYS A 76 2.34 25.15 -11.17
C CYS A 76 2.98 24.98 -9.78
N ALA A 77 4.20 25.46 -9.57
CA ALA A 77 4.86 25.36 -8.28
C ALA A 77 4.08 26.05 -7.15
N VAL A 78 3.99 25.40 -6.00
CA VAL A 78 3.47 25.99 -4.77
C VAL A 78 4.38 27.13 -4.34
N VAL A 79 3.82 28.30 -4.09
CA VAL A 79 4.54 29.53 -3.67
C VAL A 79 4.30 29.75 -2.18
N LEU A 80 5.38 29.84 -1.41
CA LEU A 80 5.33 30.16 0.02
C LEU A 80 4.94 31.63 0.24
N GLU A 81 4.55 31.99 1.45
CA GLU A 81 4.25 33.39 1.84
C GLU A 81 5.44 34.34 1.61
N THR A 82 6.66 33.81 1.67
CA THR A 82 7.91 34.52 1.36
C THR A 82 8.08 34.86 -0.12
N GLY A 83 7.21 34.37 -0.99
CA GLY A 83 7.31 34.53 -2.46
C GLY A 83 8.25 33.51 -3.13
N THR A 84 8.88 32.61 -2.38
CA THR A 84 9.75 31.56 -2.93
C THR A 84 8.94 30.27 -3.23
N PHE A 85 9.45 29.44 -4.14
CA PHE A 85 8.84 28.14 -4.41
C PHE A 85 9.08 27.16 -3.26
N LYS A 86 8.06 26.35 -2.95
CA LYS A 86 8.19 25.26 -1.98
C LYS A 86 8.97 24.10 -2.61
N SER A 87 10.13 23.78 -1.99
CA SER A 87 10.93 22.62 -2.42
C SER A 87 10.09 21.35 -2.38
N GLY A 88 10.22 20.53 -3.43
CA GLY A 88 9.54 19.25 -3.56
C GLY A 88 10.12 18.14 -2.66
N PHE A 89 9.73 16.93 -2.93
CA PHE A 89 10.16 15.77 -2.15
C PHE A 89 11.70 15.63 -2.14
N GLN A 90 12.25 15.36 -0.96
CA GLN A 90 13.70 15.26 -0.71
C GLN A 90 14.50 16.54 -1.13
N GLN A 91 13.88 17.70 -1.07
CA GLN A 91 14.46 18.98 -1.44
C GLN A 91 14.80 19.10 -2.94
N SER A 92 14.18 18.29 -3.79
CA SER A 92 14.35 18.32 -5.25
C SER A 92 13.09 18.83 -5.93
N GLY A 93 13.24 19.67 -6.96
CA GLY A 93 12.12 20.27 -7.68
C GLY A 93 11.19 21.11 -6.82
N HIS A 94 9.93 21.19 -7.22
CA HIS A 94 8.92 21.97 -6.50
C HIS A 94 7.63 21.19 -6.33
N TYR A 95 6.99 21.29 -5.15
CA TYR A 95 5.60 20.83 -4.98
C TYR A 95 4.67 21.62 -5.88
N THR A 96 3.64 20.97 -6.40
CA THR A 96 2.72 21.53 -7.38
C THR A 96 1.32 21.78 -6.83
N ASP A 97 0.62 22.72 -7.44
CA ASP A 97 -0.83 22.88 -7.30
C ASP A 97 -1.52 21.82 -8.16
N PRO A 98 -2.26 20.85 -7.58
CA PRO A 98 -2.91 19.77 -8.31
C PRO A 98 -3.93 20.27 -9.35
N ARG A 99 -4.52 21.43 -9.14
CA ARG A 99 -5.46 22.06 -10.09
C ARG A 99 -4.73 22.53 -11.34
N CYS A 100 -3.53 23.07 -11.17
CA CYS A 100 -2.69 23.57 -12.25
C CYS A 100 -2.11 22.43 -13.10
N VAL A 101 -1.64 21.34 -12.49
CA VAL A 101 -1.07 20.17 -13.22
C VAL A 101 -2.14 19.23 -13.77
N ARG A 102 -3.41 19.42 -13.44
CA ARG A 102 -4.52 18.55 -13.85
C ARG A 102 -4.60 18.29 -15.36
N PRO A 103 -4.49 19.28 -16.26
CA PRO A 103 -4.51 19.03 -17.70
C PRO A 103 -3.37 18.13 -18.17
N LEU A 104 -2.19 18.25 -17.56
CA LEU A 104 -1.04 17.39 -17.85
C LEU A 104 -1.30 15.96 -17.39
N LEU A 105 -1.83 15.77 -16.19
CA LEU A 105 -2.24 14.47 -15.66
C LEU A 105 -3.21 13.78 -16.63
N GLU A 106 -4.27 14.44 -17.03
CA GLU A 106 -5.27 13.88 -17.92
C GLU A 106 -4.69 13.49 -19.30
N ALA A 107 -3.87 14.35 -19.88
CA ALA A 107 -3.24 14.10 -21.17
C ALA A 107 -2.30 12.89 -21.12
N ARG A 108 -1.46 12.81 -20.06
CA ARG A 108 -0.50 11.73 -19.87
C ARG A 108 -1.21 10.40 -19.63
N ILE A 109 -2.18 10.34 -18.73
CA ILE A 109 -2.91 9.10 -18.44
C ILE A 109 -3.59 8.57 -19.70
N ARG A 110 -4.29 9.42 -20.47
CA ARG A 110 -4.91 9.01 -21.72
C ARG A 110 -3.89 8.48 -22.73
N ALA A 111 -2.74 9.13 -22.88
CA ALA A 111 -1.69 8.73 -23.81
C ALA A 111 -1.08 7.36 -23.43
N VAL A 112 -0.85 7.11 -22.15
CA VAL A 112 -0.31 5.85 -21.65
C VAL A 112 -1.33 4.72 -21.79
N LEU A 113 -2.59 4.96 -21.43
CA LEU A 113 -3.67 3.98 -21.58
C LEU A 113 -3.86 3.53 -23.02
N GLY A 114 -3.79 4.47 -23.97
CA GLY A 114 -3.91 4.16 -25.40
C GLY A 114 -2.83 3.22 -25.93
N LYS A 115 -1.71 3.07 -25.22
CA LYS A 115 -0.57 2.23 -25.61
C LYS A 115 -0.46 0.95 -24.81
N ALA A 116 -0.58 1.01 -23.48
CA ALA A 116 -0.26 -0.11 -22.58
C ALA A 116 -1.48 -0.91 -22.11
N GLY A 117 -2.69 -0.30 -22.07
CA GLY A 117 -3.92 -1.00 -21.70
C GLY A 117 -4.02 -1.36 -20.22
N PHE A 118 -3.45 -0.55 -19.35
CA PHE A 118 -3.63 -0.67 -17.88
C PHE A 118 -5.12 -0.59 -17.52
N ASN A 119 -5.54 -1.35 -16.50
CA ASN A 119 -6.92 -1.36 -16.00
C ASN A 119 -7.04 -0.87 -14.54
N SER A 120 -5.98 -0.28 -14.00
CA SER A 120 -5.93 0.39 -12.71
C SER A 120 -4.86 1.49 -12.78
N TRP A 121 -4.84 2.40 -11.81
CA TRP A 121 -3.87 3.48 -11.74
C TRP A 121 -3.40 3.72 -10.32
N PHE A 122 -2.17 4.18 -10.13
CA PHE A 122 -1.65 4.57 -8.83
C PHE A 122 -1.06 5.98 -8.93
N LEU A 123 -1.65 6.91 -8.17
CA LEU A 123 -1.21 8.31 -8.07
C LEU A 123 -0.37 8.48 -6.81
N ASP A 124 0.90 8.76 -7.01
CA ASP A 124 1.84 9.02 -5.94
C ASP A 124 1.39 10.22 -5.08
N ALA A 125 1.45 10.05 -3.77
CA ALA A 125 1.21 11.05 -2.74
C ALA A 125 -0.17 11.77 -2.73
N TYR A 126 -1.09 11.46 -3.65
CA TYR A 126 -2.39 12.14 -3.75
C TYR A 126 -3.32 11.89 -2.55
N ALA A 127 -3.06 10.86 -1.76
CA ALA A 127 -3.84 10.54 -0.57
C ALA A 127 -3.04 10.62 0.74
N THR A 128 -1.82 11.14 0.73
CA THR A 128 -0.97 11.28 1.93
C THR A 128 -1.45 12.32 2.94
N GLY A 129 -2.28 13.27 2.50
CA GLY A 129 -2.72 14.40 3.33
C GLY A 129 -1.62 15.45 3.57
N MET A 130 -0.53 15.41 2.82
CA MET A 130 0.38 16.54 2.72
C MET A 130 -0.30 17.65 1.93
N LEU A 131 -0.76 18.68 2.63
CA LEU A 131 -1.56 19.76 2.06
C LEU A 131 -0.81 21.09 2.17
N PHE A 132 -0.91 21.91 1.13
CA PHE A 132 -0.18 23.15 1.02
C PHE A 132 -1.10 24.33 0.75
N ASP A 133 -0.81 25.45 1.42
CA ASP A 133 -1.24 26.77 0.96
C ASP A 133 -0.28 27.26 -0.12
N SER A 134 -0.79 27.97 -1.13
CA SER A 134 0.02 28.64 -2.15
C SER A 134 -0.39 30.11 -2.26
N TYR A 135 0.59 30.97 -2.14
CA TYR A 135 0.44 32.44 -2.20
C TYR A 135 0.77 32.99 -3.59
N ARG A 136 0.65 32.17 -4.63
CA ARG A 136 0.90 32.57 -6.02
C ARG A 136 -0.06 33.68 -6.42
N VAL A 137 0.50 34.82 -6.86
CA VAL A 137 -0.30 35.95 -7.35
C VAL A 137 -1.19 35.54 -8.51
N GLY A 138 -2.47 35.78 -8.41
CA GLY A 138 -3.47 35.42 -9.42
C GLY A 138 -3.92 33.96 -9.40
N ALA A 139 -3.31 33.12 -8.53
CA ALA A 139 -3.66 31.68 -8.42
C ALA A 139 -3.36 31.15 -7.00
N THR A 140 -3.93 31.79 -5.99
CA THR A 140 -3.81 31.32 -4.61
C THR A 140 -4.52 29.98 -4.40
N MET A 141 -4.02 29.19 -3.45
CA MET A 141 -4.57 27.90 -3.07
C MET A 141 -4.54 27.75 -1.55
N THR A 142 -5.63 27.30 -0.98
CA THR A 142 -5.68 26.86 0.43
C THR A 142 -5.42 25.36 0.52
N GLN A 143 -5.07 24.86 1.71
CA GLN A 143 -4.95 23.42 1.95
C GLN A 143 -6.23 22.65 1.60
N VAL A 144 -7.40 23.24 1.82
CA VAL A 144 -8.68 22.64 1.42
C VAL A 144 -8.76 22.49 -0.10
N GLN A 145 -8.42 23.53 -0.83
CA GLN A 145 -8.41 23.50 -2.31
C GLN A 145 -7.33 22.55 -2.85
N ASN A 146 -6.20 22.39 -2.15
CA ASN A 146 -5.20 21.39 -2.48
C ASN A 146 -5.77 19.97 -2.32
N ALA A 147 -6.42 19.68 -1.17
CA ALA A 147 -7.08 18.40 -0.94
C ALA A 147 -8.17 18.10 -1.98
N GLU A 148 -9.04 19.08 -2.27
CA GLU A 148 -10.07 18.98 -3.30
C GLU A 148 -9.47 18.67 -4.67
N GLY A 149 -8.38 19.33 -5.05
CA GLY A 149 -7.68 19.08 -6.31
C GLY A 149 -7.14 17.65 -6.43
N ASN A 150 -6.57 17.11 -5.36
CA ASN A 150 -6.10 15.71 -5.29
C ASN A 150 -7.28 14.72 -5.38
N ILE A 151 -8.35 14.98 -4.64
CA ILE A 151 -9.58 14.15 -4.65
C ILE A 151 -10.20 14.16 -6.04
N ASP A 152 -10.35 15.32 -6.65
CA ASP A 152 -10.98 15.46 -7.97
C ASP A 152 -10.16 14.79 -9.07
N ALA A 153 -8.83 14.85 -8.99
CA ALA A 153 -7.96 14.13 -9.91
C ALA A 153 -8.13 12.60 -9.79
N SER A 154 -8.13 12.09 -8.57
CA SER A 154 -8.33 10.66 -8.29
C SER A 154 -9.72 10.20 -8.72
N ARG A 155 -10.77 10.99 -8.42
CA ARG A 155 -12.15 10.70 -8.85
C ARG A 155 -12.30 10.70 -10.36
N TRP A 156 -11.64 11.60 -11.06
CA TRP A 156 -11.67 11.59 -12.51
C TRP A 156 -11.13 10.27 -13.08
N VAL A 157 -10.05 9.73 -12.53
CA VAL A 157 -9.54 8.42 -12.94
C VAL A 157 -10.53 7.31 -12.61
N ASN A 158 -11.09 7.30 -11.39
CA ASN A 158 -12.06 6.29 -10.97
C ASN A 158 -13.38 6.37 -11.74
N GLU A 159 -13.95 7.57 -11.87
CA GLU A 159 -15.34 7.75 -12.30
C GLU A 159 -15.45 8.00 -13.81
N THR A 160 -14.51 8.75 -14.40
CA THR A 160 -14.53 9.06 -15.84
C THR A 160 -13.82 8.00 -16.65
N LEU A 161 -12.63 7.57 -16.23
CA LEU A 161 -11.88 6.52 -16.93
C LEU A 161 -12.29 5.11 -16.49
N LYS A 162 -13.05 4.97 -15.40
CA LYS A 162 -13.48 3.68 -14.83
C LYS A 162 -12.30 2.79 -14.43
N LEU A 163 -11.23 3.41 -13.95
CA LEU A 163 -10.02 2.72 -13.48
C LEU A 163 -9.96 2.76 -11.95
N PRO A 164 -10.00 1.64 -11.25
CA PRO A 164 -9.70 1.61 -9.83
C PRO A 164 -8.37 2.30 -9.54
N THR A 165 -8.41 3.36 -8.72
CA THR A 165 -7.25 4.22 -8.45
C THR A 165 -6.83 4.10 -6.99
N GLY A 166 -5.54 3.93 -6.79
CA GLY A 166 -4.90 3.94 -5.48
C GLY A 166 -3.90 5.08 -5.32
N SER A 167 -3.44 5.24 -4.10
CA SER A 167 -2.39 6.18 -3.74
C SER A 167 -1.61 5.69 -2.51
N GLU A 168 -0.60 6.43 -2.13
CA GLU A 168 0.07 6.25 -0.85
C GLU A 168 -0.81 6.75 0.29
N ASP A 169 -0.69 6.14 1.44
CA ASP A 169 -1.38 6.43 2.69
C ASP A 169 -2.93 6.33 2.64
N GLY A 170 -3.65 7.34 2.19
CA GLY A 170 -5.12 7.41 2.27
C GLY A 170 -5.63 7.82 3.65
N ASN A 171 -5.49 9.08 4.05
CA ASN A 171 -6.00 9.57 5.33
C ASN A 171 -7.43 10.14 5.21
N ALA A 172 -8.00 10.57 6.34
CA ALA A 172 -9.37 11.06 6.41
C ALA A 172 -9.67 12.25 5.48
N THR A 173 -8.68 13.08 5.17
CA THR A 173 -8.85 14.26 4.32
C THR A 173 -8.96 13.91 2.83
N THR A 174 -8.22 12.90 2.38
CA THR A 174 -8.05 12.59 0.95
C THR A 174 -8.58 11.20 0.55
N ALA A 175 -9.01 10.38 1.52
CA ALA A 175 -9.52 9.02 1.27
C ALA A 175 -10.70 8.97 0.29
N GLN A 176 -11.50 10.05 0.18
CA GLN A 176 -12.63 10.11 -0.74
C GLN A 176 -12.27 9.99 -2.22
N GLY A 177 -11.01 10.24 -2.57
CA GLY A 177 -10.53 10.19 -3.96
C GLY A 177 -10.06 8.81 -4.40
N VAL A 178 -9.77 7.89 -3.48
CA VAL A 178 -9.11 6.62 -3.79
C VAL A 178 -9.94 5.42 -3.37
N LEU A 179 -9.76 4.29 -4.07
CA LEU A 179 -10.41 3.02 -3.73
C LEU A 179 -9.50 2.12 -2.90
N PHE A 180 -8.19 2.28 -3.04
CA PHE A 180 -7.22 1.57 -2.24
C PHE A 180 -6.01 2.46 -1.89
N ALA A 181 -5.27 2.07 -0.86
CA ALA A 181 -4.14 2.83 -0.38
C ALA A 181 -3.07 1.94 0.24
N HIS A 182 -1.83 2.43 0.30
CA HIS A 182 -0.75 1.76 1.00
C HIS A 182 -0.61 2.29 2.43
N GLY A 183 -0.51 1.38 3.41
CA GLY A 183 0.20 1.59 4.66
C GLY A 183 -0.30 2.61 5.65
N MET A 184 -1.58 2.88 5.71
CA MET A 184 -2.17 3.80 6.70
C MET A 184 -2.00 3.37 8.17
N GLN A 185 -1.63 2.12 8.41
CA GLN A 185 -1.63 1.57 9.77
C GLN A 185 -0.33 1.84 10.52
N THR A 186 0.74 2.10 9.80
CA THR A 186 2.06 2.36 10.38
C THR A 186 2.73 3.55 9.72
N PRO A 187 3.49 4.37 10.47
CA PRO A 187 4.34 5.38 9.86
C PRO A 187 5.45 4.73 9.02
N VAL A 188 6.10 5.51 8.18
CA VAL A 188 7.27 5.08 7.41
C VAL A 188 8.48 4.96 8.33
N ILE A 189 8.58 3.86 9.04
CA ILE A 189 9.52 3.64 10.14
C ILE A 189 10.98 3.87 9.71
N GLY A 190 11.35 3.36 8.54
CA GLY A 190 12.73 3.43 8.05
C GLY A 190 13.22 4.83 7.71
N TRP A 191 12.35 5.76 7.39
CA TRP A 191 12.79 7.09 6.91
C TRP A 191 13.42 7.94 8.00
N GLY A 192 12.90 7.89 9.21
CA GLY A 192 13.42 8.64 10.36
C GLY A 192 14.62 7.99 11.05
N ASP A 193 14.96 6.76 10.72
CA ASP A 193 16.03 5.98 11.36
C ASP A 193 17.18 5.73 10.39
N SER A 194 18.28 6.47 10.57
CA SER A 194 19.44 6.38 9.69
C SER A 194 20.15 5.02 9.74
N ASP A 195 20.04 4.29 10.84
CA ASP A 195 20.61 2.95 10.98
C ASP A 195 19.83 1.93 10.14
N MET A 196 18.52 2.11 10.02
CA MET A 196 17.67 1.28 9.16
C MET A 196 17.73 1.69 7.68
N SER A 197 17.84 2.97 7.38
CA SER A 197 17.73 3.51 6.02
C SER A 197 19.05 3.77 5.30
N LYS A 198 20.17 4.02 6.05
CA LYS A 198 21.41 4.50 5.48
C LYS A 198 22.67 3.70 5.89
N ASN A 199 22.55 2.75 6.81
CA ASN A 199 23.69 1.97 7.32
C ASN A 199 23.68 0.53 6.81
N PRO A 200 24.36 0.19 5.67
CA PRO A 200 24.36 -1.16 5.12
C PRO A 200 25.02 -2.21 6.05
N LYS A 201 25.74 -1.78 7.09
CA LYS A 201 26.36 -2.68 8.09
C LYS A 201 25.42 -3.01 9.25
N SER A 202 24.29 -2.31 9.37
CA SER A 202 23.31 -2.57 10.41
C SER A 202 22.59 -3.89 10.18
N PRO A 203 22.32 -4.71 11.21
CA PRO A 203 21.44 -5.87 11.11
C PRO A 203 20.00 -5.48 10.79
N TYR A 204 19.63 -4.21 10.99
CA TYR A 204 18.31 -3.64 10.75
C TYR A 204 18.18 -2.96 9.40
N TYR A 205 19.22 -2.98 8.55
CA TYR A 205 19.21 -2.26 7.28
C TYR A 205 18.15 -2.80 6.33
N LEU A 206 17.24 -1.92 5.92
CA LEU A 206 16.11 -2.30 5.06
C LEU A 206 16.50 -2.53 3.59
N GLY A 207 17.65 -1.98 3.15
CA GLY A 207 18.02 -1.92 1.76
C GLY A 207 17.29 -0.81 0.99
N ARG A 208 17.72 -0.54 -0.21
CA ARG A 208 17.05 0.38 -1.14
C ARG A 208 16.40 -0.40 -2.25
N TRP A 209 15.27 0.11 -2.73
CA TRP A 209 14.52 -0.53 -3.79
C TRP A 209 15.30 -0.56 -5.10
N PHE A 210 15.75 0.58 -5.58
CA PHE A 210 16.35 0.73 -6.91
C PHE A 210 16.99 2.14 -7.03
N PRO A 211 18.02 2.32 -7.85
CA PRO A 211 18.80 1.34 -8.62
C PRO A 211 19.99 0.74 -7.86
N ASP A 212 20.29 1.21 -6.66
CA ASP A 212 21.60 1.11 -6.00
C ASP A 212 21.89 -0.24 -5.37
N GLU A 213 20.83 -1.00 -5.01
CA GLU A 213 20.97 -2.23 -4.26
C GLU A 213 20.60 -3.45 -5.12
N GLN A 214 21.31 -4.53 -4.92
CA GLN A 214 20.91 -5.78 -5.54
C GLN A 214 19.59 -6.29 -4.94
N PRO A 215 18.72 -6.97 -5.73
CA PRO A 215 17.46 -7.50 -5.21
C PRO A 215 17.61 -8.33 -3.94
N GLN A 216 18.71 -9.05 -3.77
CA GLN A 216 18.99 -9.85 -2.59
C GLN A 216 19.07 -9.02 -1.31
N VAL A 217 19.61 -7.80 -1.36
CA VAL A 217 19.69 -6.91 -0.19
C VAL A 217 18.30 -6.39 0.17
N PHE A 218 17.58 -5.87 -0.81
CA PHE A 218 16.23 -5.34 -0.59
C PHE A 218 15.25 -6.41 -0.10
N PHE A 219 15.28 -7.60 -0.68
CA PHE A 219 14.39 -8.72 -0.30
C PHE A 219 14.86 -9.52 0.91
N LYS A 220 16.07 -9.27 1.43
CA LYS A 220 16.60 -9.95 2.61
C LYS A 220 15.74 -9.63 3.82
N PRO A 221 15.19 -10.63 4.54
CA PRO A 221 14.52 -10.39 5.81
C PRO A 221 15.49 -9.82 6.86
N VAL A 222 15.02 -8.84 7.61
CA VAL A 222 15.78 -8.21 8.71
C VAL A 222 14.92 -8.09 9.95
N PRO A 223 15.49 -8.11 11.16
CA PRO A 223 14.71 -7.85 12.38
C PRO A 223 14.33 -6.36 12.44
N LEU A 224 13.19 -6.08 13.06
CA LEU A 224 12.79 -4.73 13.42
C LEU A 224 13.35 -4.38 14.80
N LYS A 225 13.90 -3.16 14.95
CA LYS A 225 14.43 -2.65 16.23
C LYS A 225 13.30 -2.30 17.20
N GLU A 226 13.62 -2.31 18.48
CA GLU A 226 12.84 -1.58 19.49
C GLU A 226 13.12 -0.06 19.38
N PRO A 227 12.15 0.83 19.66
CA PRO A 227 10.79 0.50 20.14
C PRO A 227 9.77 0.22 19.02
N TYR A 228 10.17 0.25 17.75
CA TYR A 228 9.24 0.09 16.63
C TYR A 228 8.47 -1.24 16.67
N ARG A 229 9.17 -2.32 17.09
CA ARG A 229 8.52 -3.63 17.25
C ARG A 229 7.35 -3.57 18.22
N THR A 230 7.59 -3.01 19.39
CA THR A 230 6.57 -2.90 20.44
C THR A 230 5.45 -1.93 20.05
N VAL A 231 5.78 -0.76 19.51
CA VAL A 231 4.78 0.28 19.24
C VAL A 231 3.91 -0.08 18.03
N HIS A 232 4.51 -0.60 16.96
CA HIS A 232 3.81 -0.76 15.67
C HIS A 232 3.36 -2.18 15.36
N PHE A 233 3.88 -3.20 16.04
CA PHE A 233 3.57 -4.59 15.70
C PHE A 233 3.10 -5.45 16.86
N ALA A 234 3.39 -5.10 18.12
CA ALA A 234 2.95 -5.90 19.23
C ALA A 234 1.41 -5.87 19.37
N PRO A 235 0.75 -7.03 19.48
CA PRO A 235 -0.71 -7.10 19.51
C PRO A 235 -1.31 -6.35 20.71
N GLN A 236 -0.56 -6.23 21.82
CA GLN A 236 -1.02 -5.55 23.03
C GLN A 236 -1.18 -4.03 22.88
N THR A 237 -0.50 -3.43 21.89
CA THR A 237 -0.45 -1.96 21.70
C THR A 237 -1.27 -1.51 20.50
N ARG A 238 -1.73 -2.43 19.66
CA ARG A 238 -2.41 -2.13 18.38
C ARG A 238 -3.91 -2.02 18.53
N LEU A 239 -4.48 -1.05 17.82
CA LEU A 239 -5.93 -0.87 17.61
C LEU A 239 -6.21 -0.65 16.12
N PRO A 240 -7.29 -1.20 15.56
CA PRO A 240 -7.68 -1.00 14.17
C PRO A 240 -8.38 0.34 13.95
N LEU A 241 -7.76 1.46 14.36
CA LEU A 241 -8.40 2.78 14.33
C LEU A 241 -8.83 3.20 12.91
N TYR A 242 -7.96 2.95 11.93
CA TYR A 242 -8.27 3.25 10.54
C TYR A 242 -9.42 2.38 10.03
N GLN A 243 -9.39 1.06 10.28
CA GLN A 243 -10.42 0.13 9.83
C GLN A 243 -11.76 0.38 10.54
N ALA A 244 -11.76 0.82 11.77
CA ALA A 244 -12.99 1.19 12.47
C ALA A 244 -13.76 2.34 11.78
N VAL A 245 -13.06 3.16 10.99
CA VAL A 245 -13.66 4.28 10.24
C VAL A 245 -13.82 3.95 8.76
N PHE A 246 -12.79 3.38 8.13
CA PHE A 246 -12.68 3.30 6.67
C PHE A 246 -12.79 1.88 6.09
N HIS A 247 -12.83 0.83 6.92
CA HIS A 247 -13.04 -0.52 6.39
C HIS A 247 -14.38 -0.59 5.65
N GLY A 248 -14.35 -1.08 4.44
CA GLY A 248 -15.51 -1.07 3.54
C GLY A 248 -15.59 0.16 2.63
N SER A 249 -14.76 1.18 2.85
CA SER A 249 -14.69 2.39 2.01
C SER A 249 -13.37 2.50 1.25
N VAL A 250 -12.25 2.18 1.91
CA VAL A 250 -10.91 2.18 1.29
C VAL A 250 -10.21 0.87 1.64
N ILE A 251 -9.74 0.16 0.62
CA ILE A 251 -8.91 -1.04 0.81
C ILE A 251 -7.49 -0.56 1.07
N THR A 252 -6.93 -0.84 2.26
CA THR A 252 -5.58 -0.40 2.63
C THR A 252 -4.70 -1.55 3.08
N THR A 253 -3.42 -1.49 2.76
CA THR A 253 -2.42 -2.40 3.33
C THR A 253 -2.02 -1.97 4.74
N HIS A 254 -1.43 -2.88 5.52
CA HIS A 254 -0.96 -2.56 6.87
C HIS A 254 0.31 -1.71 6.87
N HIS A 255 1.18 -1.93 5.91
CA HIS A 255 2.44 -1.21 5.73
C HIS A 255 2.51 -0.55 4.38
N TRP A 256 3.41 0.43 4.29
CA TRP A 256 3.68 1.15 3.07
C TRP A 256 5.04 0.80 2.44
N LEU A 257 6.17 1.08 3.10
CA LEU A 257 7.49 1.03 2.47
C LEU A 257 8.02 -0.39 2.21
N PHE A 258 7.69 -1.36 3.04
CA PHE A 258 8.27 -2.71 2.98
C PHE A 258 7.20 -3.78 2.98
N ASP A 259 7.53 -4.90 2.36
CA ASP A 259 6.57 -5.98 2.20
C ASP A 259 6.35 -6.78 3.49
N SER A 260 5.27 -7.55 3.48
CA SER A 260 4.82 -8.36 4.62
C SER A 260 5.83 -9.43 5.08
N LEU A 261 6.85 -9.74 4.24
CA LEU A 261 7.89 -10.73 4.54
C LEU A 261 9.21 -10.11 4.98
N LYS A 262 9.30 -8.77 5.02
CA LYS A 262 10.56 -8.05 5.26
C LYS A 262 11.04 -8.14 6.70
N LEU A 263 10.14 -8.04 7.66
CA LEU A 263 10.49 -7.93 9.08
C LEU A 263 10.39 -9.28 9.78
N SER A 264 11.52 -9.95 10.01
CA SER A 264 11.57 -11.35 10.42
C SER A 264 11.02 -11.62 11.82
N ASN A 265 11.29 -10.74 12.80
CA ASN A 265 10.91 -10.93 14.20
C ASN A 265 9.49 -10.46 14.56
N VAL A 266 8.75 -9.90 13.60
CA VAL A 266 7.33 -9.50 13.75
C VAL A 266 6.43 -10.17 12.71
N ARG A 267 6.97 -11.08 11.92
CA ARG A 267 6.26 -11.65 10.77
C ARG A 267 4.93 -12.29 11.15
N ALA A 268 4.90 -13.12 12.20
CA ALA A 268 3.67 -13.78 12.62
C ALA A 268 2.63 -12.78 13.15
N ASP A 269 3.08 -11.81 13.96
CA ASP A 269 2.20 -10.77 14.50
C ASP A 269 1.64 -9.88 13.38
N ASN A 270 2.47 -9.55 12.38
CA ASN A 270 2.06 -8.80 11.21
C ASN A 270 1.03 -9.57 10.35
N GLU A 271 1.30 -10.85 10.06
CA GLU A 271 0.41 -11.70 9.27
C GLU A 271 -0.95 -11.86 9.97
N LEU A 272 -0.97 -12.16 11.27
CA LEU A 272 -2.20 -12.25 12.05
C LEU A 272 -2.95 -10.91 12.12
N THR A 273 -2.25 -9.79 12.25
CA THR A 273 -2.87 -8.46 12.26
C THR A 273 -3.55 -8.15 10.94
N GLN A 274 -2.88 -8.42 9.81
CA GLN A 274 -3.45 -8.23 8.47
C GLN A 274 -4.72 -9.08 8.29
N LEU A 275 -4.68 -10.34 8.70
CA LEU A 275 -5.82 -11.23 8.61
C LEU A 275 -6.97 -10.79 9.55
N LEU A 276 -6.66 -10.41 10.79
CA LEU A 276 -7.64 -9.97 11.80
C LEU A 276 -8.34 -8.67 11.37
N TYR A 277 -7.61 -7.77 10.74
CA TYR A 277 -8.17 -6.49 10.24
C TYR A 277 -8.76 -6.63 8.85
N ASN A 278 -8.64 -7.81 8.23
CA ASN A 278 -9.04 -8.11 6.85
C ASN A 278 -8.48 -7.09 5.85
N VAL A 279 -7.19 -6.78 5.97
CA VAL A 279 -6.47 -5.90 5.06
C VAL A 279 -5.51 -6.70 4.17
N PRO A 280 -5.39 -6.39 2.87
CA PRO A 280 -4.53 -7.14 1.98
C PRO A 280 -3.05 -7.02 2.38
N PRO A 281 -2.30 -8.12 2.31
CA PRO A 281 -0.86 -8.07 2.45
C PRO A 281 -0.22 -7.36 1.24
N LEU A 282 0.90 -6.69 1.48
CA LEU A 282 1.73 -6.10 0.44
C LEU A 282 2.94 -7.01 0.20
N TYR A 283 3.21 -7.36 -1.05
CA TYR A 283 4.37 -8.15 -1.42
C TYR A 283 5.17 -7.47 -2.52
N HIS A 284 6.48 -7.35 -2.31
CA HIS A 284 7.39 -7.00 -3.38
C HIS A 284 7.87 -8.26 -4.09
N LEU A 285 7.80 -8.27 -5.41
CA LEU A 285 8.14 -9.43 -6.22
C LEU A 285 9.28 -9.09 -7.20
N SER A 286 10.21 -10.02 -7.35
CA SER A 286 11.21 -10.00 -8.41
C SER A 286 11.39 -11.42 -8.97
N ALA A 287 11.89 -11.53 -10.20
CA ALA A 287 12.17 -12.82 -10.80
C ALA A 287 13.10 -13.68 -9.93
N ALA A 288 14.06 -13.05 -9.23
CA ALA A 288 15.03 -13.74 -8.38
C ALA A 288 14.41 -14.34 -7.11
N THR A 289 13.33 -13.74 -6.58
CA THR A 289 12.74 -14.14 -5.29
C THR A 289 11.38 -14.83 -5.41
N LEU A 290 10.77 -14.76 -6.58
CA LEU A 290 9.39 -15.22 -6.79
C LEU A 290 9.19 -16.69 -6.39
N LYS A 291 10.09 -17.58 -6.81
CA LYS A 291 10.00 -19.01 -6.50
C LYS A 291 9.93 -19.32 -5.00
N GLN A 292 10.65 -18.54 -4.18
CA GLN A 292 10.67 -18.70 -2.72
C GLN A 292 9.45 -18.08 -2.05
N ARG A 293 8.89 -17.02 -2.63
CA ARG A 293 7.79 -16.24 -2.06
C ARG A 293 6.41 -16.82 -2.38
N LEU A 294 6.23 -17.35 -3.59
CA LEU A 294 4.92 -17.85 -4.05
C LEU A 294 4.25 -18.85 -3.11
N PRO A 295 4.93 -19.88 -2.55
CA PRO A 295 4.27 -20.81 -1.63
C PRO A 295 3.71 -20.16 -0.38
N VAL A 296 4.37 -19.12 0.12
CA VAL A 296 3.94 -18.35 1.30
C VAL A 296 2.73 -17.52 0.97
N ILE A 297 2.79 -16.79 -0.14
CA ILE A 297 1.70 -15.93 -0.63
C ILE A 297 0.46 -16.78 -0.91
N ALA A 298 0.61 -17.86 -1.66
CA ALA A 298 -0.51 -18.75 -2.01
C ALA A 298 -1.17 -19.36 -0.77
N ARG A 299 -0.40 -19.77 0.24
CA ARG A 299 -0.95 -20.31 1.48
C ARG A 299 -1.80 -19.30 2.23
N GLN A 300 -1.33 -18.05 2.34
CA GLN A 300 -2.09 -16.97 2.98
C GLN A 300 -3.33 -16.61 2.16
N ASP A 301 -3.23 -16.57 0.83
CA ASP A 301 -4.31 -16.24 -0.09
C ASP A 301 -5.50 -17.20 0.02
N VAL A 302 -5.27 -18.48 0.21
CA VAL A 302 -6.33 -19.50 0.36
C VAL A 302 -7.28 -19.18 1.52
N PHE A 303 -6.77 -18.61 2.61
CA PHE A 303 -7.59 -18.16 3.74
C PHE A 303 -8.11 -16.74 3.54
N PHE A 304 -7.22 -15.82 3.14
CA PHE A 304 -7.51 -14.38 3.06
C PHE A 304 -8.51 -14.04 1.97
N ARG A 305 -8.30 -14.51 0.74
CA ARG A 305 -9.06 -14.09 -0.44
C ARG A 305 -10.57 -14.34 -0.31
N PRO A 306 -11.07 -15.54 0.06
CA PRO A 306 -12.51 -15.77 0.19
C PRO A 306 -13.16 -14.89 1.27
N LEU A 307 -12.43 -14.57 2.34
CA LEU A 307 -12.90 -13.66 3.38
C LEU A 307 -12.91 -12.22 2.86
N HIS A 308 -11.84 -11.78 2.21
CA HIS A 308 -11.72 -10.42 1.72
C HIS A 308 -12.72 -10.11 0.58
N GLU A 309 -12.99 -11.05 -0.31
CA GLU A 309 -14.05 -10.92 -1.33
C GLU A 309 -15.42 -10.59 -0.71
N ARG A 310 -15.68 -11.06 0.49
CA ARG A 310 -16.91 -10.82 1.24
C ARG A 310 -16.85 -9.57 2.12
N LEU A 311 -15.71 -9.37 2.79
CA LEU A 311 -15.57 -8.36 3.84
C LEU A 311 -15.02 -7.02 3.35
N ALA A 312 -14.36 -6.95 2.18
CA ALA A 312 -13.70 -5.74 1.71
C ALA A 312 -14.63 -4.49 1.64
N THR A 313 -15.93 -4.71 1.43
CA THR A 313 -16.95 -3.64 1.38
C THR A 313 -17.82 -3.58 2.64
N GLN A 314 -17.47 -4.34 3.69
CA GLN A 314 -18.20 -4.35 4.96
C GLN A 314 -17.52 -3.42 5.97
N ALA A 315 -18.32 -2.66 6.72
CA ALA A 315 -17.78 -1.90 7.83
C ALA A 315 -17.26 -2.82 8.95
N MET A 316 -16.14 -2.49 9.56
CA MET A 316 -15.72 -3.09 10.82
C MET A 316 -16.55 -2.49 11.95
N THR A 317 -17.40 -3.28 12.58
CA THR A 317 -18.37 -2.83 13.61
C THR A 317 -17.89 -3.05 15.03
N GLY A 318 -16.80 -3.77 15.23
CA GLY A 318 -16.27 -4.01 16.57
C GLY A 318 -14.86 -4.55 16.59
N PHE A 319 -14.16 -4.20 17.67
CA PHE A 319 -12.86 -4.77 18.04
C PHE A 319 -12.84 -5.02 19.56
N ARG A 320 -12.31 -6.16 19.99
CA ARG A 320 -12.14 -6.49 21.40
C ARG A 320 -10.87 -7.27 21.67
N TRP A 321 -10.22 -7.00 22.80
CA TRP A 321 -9.32 -7.95 23.44
C TRP A 321 -10.15 -8.96 24.22
N LEU A 322 -9.98 -10.25 23.95
CA LEU A 322 -10.73 -11.33 24.59
C LEU A 322 -10.03 -11.89 25.83
N THR A 323 -8.74 -11.58 25.99
CA THR A 323 -7.93 -11.95 27.15
C THR A 323 -7.28 -10.74 27.79
N GLU A 324 -7.00 -10.84 29.10
CA GLU A 324 -6.39 -9.77 29.88
C GLU A 324 -5.00 -9.41 29.36
N ASP A 325 -4.21 -10.40 28.93
CA ASP A 325 -2.90 -10.23 28.32
C ASP A 325 -2.96 -9.73 26.86
N ARG A 326 -4.17 -9.50 26.32
CA ARG A 326 -4.46 -9.01 24.96
C ARG A 326 -3.92 -9.89 23.82
N GLN A 327 -3.58 -11.14 24.12
CA GLN A 327 -3.06 -12.05 23.10
C GLN A 327 -4.17 -12.67 22.22
N VAL A 328 -5.41 -12.71 22.70
CA VAL A 328 -6.56 -13.13 21.89
C VAL A 328 -7.41 -11.91 21.58
N GLN A 329 -7.63 -11.68 20.29
CA GLN A 329 -8.32 -10.49 19.79
C GLN A 329 -9.40 -10.86 18.79
N GLN A 330 -10.46 -10.06 18.76
CA GLN A 330 -11.58 -10.24 17.85
C GLN A 330 -11.91 -8.96 17.10
N THR A 331 -12.16 -9.08 15.80
CA THR A 331 -12.88 -8.09 14.99
C THR A 331 -14.26 -8.62 14.60
N THR A 332 -15.20 -7.71 14.36
CA THR A 332 -16.55 -8.01 13.91
C THR A 332 -16.90 -7.11 12.74
N PHE A 333 -17.57 -7.66 11.74
CA PHE A 333 -17.95 -6.96 10.51
C PHE A 333 -19.47 -6.84 10.39
N ALA A 334 -19.94 -5.94 9.54
CA ALA A 334 -21.36 -5.61 9.41
C ALA A 334 -22.24 -6.79 8.96
N ASP A 335 -21.68 -7.77 8.24
CA ASP A 335 -22.36 -9.00 7.86
C ASP A 335 -22.50 -10.02 9.00
N GLY A 336 -21.98 -9.71 10.20
CA GLY A 336 -21.95 -10.59 11.36
C GLY A 336 -20.73 -11.52 11.44
N THR A 337 -19.83 -11.51 10.45
CA THR A 337 -18.58 -12.27 10.50
C THR A 337 -17.70 -11.79 11.66
N ARG A 338 -17.12 -12.74 12.38
CA ARG A 338 -16.14 -12.50 13.44
C ARG A 338 -14.82 -13.18 13.08
N LEU A 339 -13.73 -12.46 13.22
CA LEU A 339 -12.38 -12.99 13.09
C LEU A 339 -11.74 -12.98 14.47
N VAL A 340 -11.22 -14.12 14.91
CA VAL A 340 -10.57 -14.27 16.23
C VAL A 340 -9.16 -14.76 16.04
N ALA A 341 -8.18 -13.95 16.45
CA ALA A 341 -6.75 -14.27 16.34
C ALA A 341 -6.15 -14.56 17.71
N ASN A 342 -5.41 -15.66 17.79
CA ASN A 342 -4.52 -15.99 18.90
C ASN A 342 -3.08 -15.63 18.52
N PHE A 343 -2.54 -14.57 19.11
CA PHE A 343 -1.18 -14.10 18.92
C PHE A 343 -0.15 -14.81 19.82
N ASP A 344 -0.60 -15.61 20.78
CA ASP A 344 0.29 -16.37 21.67
C ASP A 344 1.00 -17.51 20.93
N VAL A 345 2.14 -17.90 21.46
CA VAL A 345 2.88 -19.11 21.07
C VAL A 345 2.32 -20.39 21.71
N ARG A 346 1.24 -20.27 22.45
CA ARG A 346 0.52 -21.37 23.12
C ARG A 346 -0.91 -21.41 22.62
N GLU A 347 -1.48 -22.61 22.62
CA GLU A 347 -2.91 -22.78 22.47
C GLU A 347 -3.66 -21.99 23.55
N ARG A 348 -4.76 -21.39 23.17
CA ARG A 348 -5.70 -20.67 24.06
C ARG A 348 -7.08 -21.29 23.90
N GLU A 349 -8.00 -20.94 24.76
CA GLU A 349 -9.39 -21.35 24.70
C GLU A 349 -10.32 -20.14 24.62
N MET A 350 -11.36 -20.24 23.85
CA MET A 350 -12.44 -19.25 23.77
C MET A 350 -13.80 -19.97 23.63
N ASP A 351 -14.72 -19.69 24.54
CA ASP A 351 -16.07 -20.27 24.57
C ASP A 351 -16.05 -21.80 24.45
N GLY A 352 -15.11 -22.47 25.16
CA GLY A 352 -14.94 -23.93 25.14
C GLY A 352 -14.31 -24.49 23.85
N ARG A 353 -13.77 -23.63 22.97
CA ARG A 353 -13.09 -24.04 21.73
C ARG A 353 -11.60 -23.74 21.79
N PRO A 354 -10.74 -24.68 21.42
CA PRO A 354 -9.33 -24.43 21.34
C PRO A 354 -9.01 -23.50 20.16
N LEU A 355 -8.13 -22.53 20.42
CA LEU A 355 -7.50 -21.65 19.43
C LEU A 355 -6.02 -22.05 19.39
N ALA A 356 -5.59 -22.69 18.32
CA ALA A 356 -4.19 -23.07 18.16
C ALA A 356 -3.25 -21.84 18.33
N ASP A 357 -1.99 -22.10 18.67
CA ASP A 357 -0.97 -21.09 18.72
C ASP A 357 -0.81 -20.37 17.37
N ARG A 358 -0.54 -19.07 17.39
CA ARG A 358 -0.32 -18.28 16.18
C ARG A 358 -1.37 -18.53 15.09
N SER A 359 -2.65 -18.50 15.44
CA SER A 359 -3.74 -18.83 14.53
C SER A 359 -4.83 -17.76 14.49
N ILE A 360 -5.64 -17.81 13.44
CA ILE A 360 -6.86 -17.04 13.30
C ILE A 360 -8.01 -17.92 12.87
N THR A 361 -9.16 -17.73 13.48
CA THR A 361 -10.41 -18.43 13.14
C THR A 361 -11.46 -17.43 12.68
N ALA A 362 -12.03 -17.66 11.52
CA ALA A 362 -13.17 -16.94 11.00
C ALA A 362 -14.45 -17.68 11.33
N PHE A 363 -15.41 -16.97 11.92
CA PHE A 363 -16.77 -17.43 12.19
C PHE A 363 -17.70 -16.61 11.28
N ASP A 364 -18.24 -17.20 10.25
CA ASP A 364 -19.17 -16.49 9.37
C ASP A 364 -20.59 -16.44 9.95
N ALA A 365 -21.41 -15.55 9.40
CA ALA A 365 -22.78 -15.36 9.86
C ALA A 365 -23.68 -16.58 9.64
N SER A 366 -23.32 -17.49 8.75
CA SER A 366 -24.03 -18.74 8.47
C SER A 366 -23.64 -19.90 9.39
N GLY A 367 -22.66 -19.70 10.29
CA GLY A 367 -22.15 -20.70 11.22
C GLY A 367 -20.94 -21.48 10.68
N GLY A 368 -20.43 -21.13 9.52
CA GLY A 368 -19.18 -21.70 8.99
C GLY A 368 -17.98 -21.29 9.84
N VAL A 369 -17.03 -22.22 9.98
CA VAL A 369 -15.80 -21.98 10.75
C VAL A 369 -14.61 -22.37 9.89
N THR A 370 -13.67 -21.45 9.72
CA THR A 370 -12.42 -21.68 8.98
C THR A 370 -11.26 -21.19 9.81
N THR A 371 -10.21 -21.98 9.91
CA THR A 371 -9.01 -21.66 10.71
C THR A 371 -7.76 -21.63 9.82
N TYR A 372 -6.88 -20.69 10.11
CA TYR A 372 -5.56 -20.56 9.52
C TYR A 372 -4.51 -20.46 10.63
N GLN A 373 -3.41 -21.18 10.48
CA GLN A 373 -2.27 -21.09 11.39
C GLN A 373 -1.05 -20.56 10.65
N VAL A 374 -0.41 -19.55 11.22
CA VAL A 374 0.80 -18.96 10.64
C VAL A 374 1.95 -19.98 10.70
N ALA A 375 2.65 -20.16 9.57
CA ALA A 375 3.83 -21.02 9.59
C ALA A 375 4.96 -20.32 10.35
N VAL A 376 5.33 -20.90 11.46
CA VAL A 376 6.57 -20.53 12.14
C VAL A 376 7.74 -21.11 11.33
N GLN A 377 8.55 -20.23 10.73
CA GLN A 377 9.83 -20.69 10.20
C GLN A 377 10.72 -21.06 11.41
N ARG A 378 11.00 -22.35 11.56
CA ARG A 378 12.00 -22.86 12.50
C ARG A 378 13.40 -22.53 12.01
#